data_00bf5ee1469f80d5702eb60049e088d8
#
_entry.id   00bf5ee1469f80d5702eb60049e088d8
#
_cell.length_a   1.000
_cell.length_b   1.000
_cell.length_c   1.000
_cell.angle_alpha   90.00
_cell.angle_beta   90.00
_cell.angle_gamma   90.00
#
_symmetry.space_group_name_H-M   'P 1'
#
loop_
_entity.id
_entity.type
_entity.pdbx_description
1 polymer ?
#
loop_
_entity_poly.entity_id
_entity_poly.type
_entity_poly.pdbx_seq_one_letter_code
_entity_poly.pdbx_strand_id
1 'polypeptide(L)'
;MRHLTREEIIKNCAKVAREKRIANRSAWTAMGIMCGYSMLKSEKFSGQKIAKICSKIDVLEEEYSNNKIDLKKVSDDLMKKADWTIEYIPYEEKDAYGKKGSFEKYFNRESNNAYNIVNEYCSRYLLFFFKVLIDDYGFGKIRLTRVKDYLNMIREAYANDNSELKKWKNELLDEAGLVYESPIDPINNL
;
A
#
# COMPACT_ATOMS: atom_id res chain seq x y z
N MET A 1 -10.99 38.10 4.83
CA MET A 1 -10.66 36.67 5.05
C MET A 1 -10.80 36.40 6.54
N ARG A 2 -11.58 35.38 6.92
CA ARG A 2 -11.70 34.94 8.32
C ARG A 2 -10.41 34.22 8.70
N HIS A 3 -9.74 34.68 9.76
CA HIS A 3 -8.61 33.95 10.34
C HIS A 3 -9.16 32.76 11.13
N LEU A 4 -8.65 31.57 10.88
CA LEU A 4 -9.00 30.39 11.67
C LEU A 4 -8.49 30.57 13.10
N THR A 5 -9.32 30.21 14.08
CA THR A 5 -8.91 30.18 15.48
C THR A 5 -7.91 28.99 15.70
N ARG A 6 -7.16 29.08 16.81
CA ARG A 6 -6.24 28.00 17.19
C ARG A 6 -6.96 26.65 17.34
N GLU A 7 -8.19 26.66 17.85
CA GLU A 7 -9.00 25.43 18.00
C GLU A 7 -9.44 24.86 16.66
N GLU A 8 -9.85 25.72 15.70
CA GLU A 8 -10.20 25.30 14.34
C GLU A 8 -8.99 24.70 13.62
N ILE A 9 -7.79 25.26 13.80
CA ILE A 9 -6.55 24.71 13.24
C ILE A 9 -6.27 23.32 13.84
N ILE A 10 -6.33 23.17 15.17
CA ILE A 10 -6.11 21.87 15.83
C ILE A 10 -7.11 20.84 15.36
N LYS A 11 -8.39 21.19 15.24
CA LYS A 11 -9.46 20.31 14.78
C LYS A 11 -9.23 19.86 13.32
N ASN A 12 -8.82 20.77 12.45
CA ASN A 12 -8.51 20.47 11.07
C ASN A 12 -7.28 19.55 10.95
N CYS A 13 -6.23 19.81 11.73
CA CYS A 13 -5.05 18.93 11.77
C CYS A 13 -5.40 17.52 12.25
N ALA A 14 -6.24 17.38 13.27
CA ALA A 14 -6.70 16.09 13.78
C ALA A 14 -7.54 15.32 12.73
N LYS A 15 -8.41 16.05 11.99
CA LYS A 15 -9.21 15.48 10.90
C LYS A 15 -8.31 14.95 9.80
N VAL A 16 -7.37 15.75 9.30
CA VAL A 16 -6.42 15.34 8.25
C VAL A 16 -5.57 14.14 8.68
N ALA A 17 -5.09 14.12 9.92
CA ALA A 17 -4.32 12.99 10.45
C ALA A 17 -5.16 11.71 10.56
N ARG A 18 -6.47 11.83 10.84
CA ARG A 18 -7.39 10.68 10.83
C ARG A 18 -7.63 10.17 9.42
N GLU A 19 -7.88 11.05 8.47
CA GLU A 19 -8.10 10.70 7.06
C GLU A 19 -6.88 10.00 6.47
N LYS A 20 -5.67 10.53 6.74
CA LYS A 20 -4.41 9.88 6.37
C LYS A 20 -4.30 8.46 6.92
N ARG A 21 -4.62 8.24 8.20
CA ARG A 21 -4.58 6.91 8.82
C ARG A 21 -5.57 5.94 8.19
N ILE A 22 -6.78 6.40 7.87
CA ILE A 22 -7.79 5.57 7.19
C ILE A 22 -7.32 5.19 5.79
N ALA A 23 -6.84 6.15 5.00
CA ALA A 23 -6.33 5.91 3.66
C ALA A 23 -5.16 4.92 3.66
N ASN A 24 -4.23 5.07 4.59
CA ASN A 24 -3.08 4.18 4.75
C ASN A 24 -3.51 2.75 5.09
N ARG A 25 -4.41 2.58 6.07
CA ARG A 25 -4.92 1.26 6.47
C ARG A 25 -5.67 0.59 5.32
N SER A 26 -6.48 1.34 4.58
CA SER A 26 -7.21 0.83 3.41
C SER A 26 -6.25 0.40 2.29
N ALA A 27 -5.23 1.20 1.97
CA ALA A 27 -4.21 0.86 0.99
C ALA A 27 -3.42 -0.40 1.41
N TRP A 28 -3.00 -0.48 2.67
CA TRP A 28 -2.29 -1.65 3.21
C TRP A 28 -3.11 -2.93 3.13
N THR A 29 -4.39 -2.87 3.53
CA THR A 29 -5.31 -4.01 3.43
C THR A 29 -5.56 -4.42 1.98
N ALA A 30 -5.78 -3.46 1.07
CA ALA A 30 -5.97 -3.74 -0.34
C ALA A 30 -4.74 -4.43 -0.96
N MET A 31 -3.54 -3.94 -0.64
CA MET A 31 -2.30 -4.56 -1.09
C MET A 31 -2.13 -5.96 -0.53
N GLY A 32 -2.49 -6.19 0.75
CA GLY A 32 -2.49 -7.52 1.37
C GLY A 32 -3.39 -8.51 0.64
N ILE A 33 -4.60 -8.08 0.28
CA ILE A 33 -5.54 -8.89 -0.50
C ILE A 33 -4.98 -9.20 -1.90
N MET A 34 -4.50 -8.19 -2.63
CA MET A 34 -3.95 -8.38 -3.99
C MET A 34 -2.73 -9.31 -3.99
N CYS A 35 -1.78 -9.09 -3.09
CA CYS A 35 -0.59 -9.93 -2.96
C CYS A 35 -0.94 -11.35 -2.49
N GLY A 36 -1.82 -11.49 -1.51
CA GLY A 36 -2.30 -12.80 -1.03
C GLY A 36 -3.01 -13.57 -2.13
N TYR A 37 -3.89 -12.92 -2.87
CA TYR A 37 -4.59 -13.52 -4.02
C TYR A 37 -3.63 -13.92 -5.14
N SER A 38 -2.65 -13.08 -5.44
CA SER A 38 -1.57 -13.43 -6.37
C SER A 38 -0.84 -14.70 -5.95
N MET A 39 -0.47 -14.85 -4.68
CA MET A 39 0.22 -16.05 -4.17
C MET A 39 -0.67 -17.29 -4.20
N LEU A 40 -1.95 -17.15 -3.89
CA LEU A 40 -2.91 -18.24 -3.97
C LEU A 40 -3.03 -18.78 -5.40
N LYS A 41 -3.22 -17.88 -6.38
CA LYS A 41 -3.52 -18.25 -7.77
C LYS A 41 -2.28 -18.60 -8.59
N SER A 42 -1.20 -17.81 -8.49
CA SER A 42 0.01 -18.02 -9.31
C SER A 42 0.96 -19.07 -8.75
N GLU A 43 1.08 -19.17 -7.42
CA GLU A 43 2.07 -20.03 -6.76
C GLU A 43 1.45 -21.16 -5.92
N LYS A 44 0.11 -21.22 -5.85
CA LYS A 44 -0.65 -22.21 -5.07
C LYS A 44 -0.26 -22.29 -3.60
N PHE A 45 0.04 -21.14 -3.00
CA PHE A 45 0.37 -21.05 -1.59
C PHE A 45 -0.87 -21.30 -0.72
N SER A 46 -0.67 -22.07 0.36
CA SER A 46 -1.70 -22.23 1.38
C SER A 46 -1.92 -20.95 2.18
N GLY A 47 -3.09 -20.81 2.80
CA GLY A 47 -3.41 -19.67 3.65
C GLY A 47 -2.38 -19.43 4.76
N GLN A 48 -1.85 -20.48 5.38
CA GLN A 48 -0.80 -20.36 6.39
C GLN A 48 0.48 -19.71 5.84
N LYS A 49 0.89 -20.06 4.62
CA LYS A 49 2.07 -19.43 3.99
C LYS A 49 1.80 -17.97 3.65
N ILE A 50 0.61 -17.65 3.13
CA ILE A 50 0.21 -16.28 2.81
C ILE A 50 0.15 -15.44 4.10
N ALA A 51 -0.48 -15.94 5.17
CA ALA A 51 -0.52 -15.27 6.46
C ALA A 51 0.89 -14.98 7.01
N LYS A 52 1.82 -15.94 6.85
CA LYS A 52 3.22 -15.75 7.26
C LYS A 52 3.92 -14.66 6.46
N ILE A 53 3.64 -14.56 5.15
CA ILE A 53 4.15 -13.46 4.32
C ILE A 53 3.63 -12.11 4.85
N CYS A 54 2.31 -11.98 5.08
CA CYS A 54 1.72 -10.76 5.62
C CYS A 54 2.36 -10.35 6.97
N SER A 55 2.48 -11.29 7.91
CA SER A 55 3.13 -11.02 9.20
C SER A 55 4.59 -10.56 9.05
N LYS A 56 5.33 -11.08 8.08
CA LYS A 56 6.69 -10.64 7.80
C LYS A 56 6.74 -9.23 7.23
N ILE A 57 5.79 -8.89 6.37
CA ILE A 57 5.66 -7.53 5.81
C ILE A 57 5.37 -6.53 6.93
N ASP A 58 4.51 -6.87 7.89
CA ASP A 58 4.21 -6.01 9.04
C ASP A 58 5.46 -5.78 9.91
N VAL A 59 6.28 -6.80 10.12
CA VAL A 59 7.57 -6.67 10.83
C VAL A 59 8.53 -5.74 10.07
N LEU A 60 8.61 -5.89 8.72
CA LEU A 60 9.46 -5.01 7.90
C LEU A 60 8.97 -3.54 7.93
N GLU A 61 7.65 -3.31 8.01
CA GLU A 61 7.08 -1.97 8.17
C GLU A 61 7.46 -1.35 9.53
N GLU A 62 7.42 -2.15 10.59
CA GLU A 62 7.88 -1.70 11.91
C GLU A 62 9.38 -1.39 11.92
N GLU A 63 10.20 -2.23 11.30
CA GLU A 63 11.63 -2.00 11.16
C GLU A 63 11.95 -0.75 10.33
N TYR A 64 11.21 -0.52 9.24
CA TYR A 64 11.32 0.69 8.44
C TYR A 64 10.93 1.94 9.25
N SER A 65 9.84 1.90 9.99
CA SER A 65 9.39 2.99 10.86
C SER A 65 10.42 3.34 11.94
N ASN A 66 11.24 2.36 12.33
CA ASN A 66 12.36 2.52 13.27
C ASN A 66 13.71 2.84 12.58
N ASN A 67 13.71 3.20 11.29
CA ASN A 67 14.88 3.51 10.47
C ASN A 67 15.93 2.37 10.39
N LYS A 68 15.49 1.11 10.48
CA LYS A 68 16.37 -0.07 10.38
C LYS A 68 16.48 -0.63 8.97
N ILE A 69 15.57 -0.22 8.06
CA ILE A 69 15.53 -0.67 6.67
C ILE A 69 15.73 0.51 5.73
N ASP A 70 16.62 0.33 4.77
CA ASP A 70 16.82 1.23 3.64
C ASP A 70 16.08 0.67 2.41
N LEU A 71 14.99 1.35 2.02
CA LEU A 71 14.18 0.95 0.86
C LEU A 71 14.95 0.99 -0.45
N LYS A 72 15.94 1.89 -0.58
CA LYS A 72 16.78 1.93 -1.77
C LYS A 72 17.57 0.63 -1.90
N LYS A 73 18.14 0.16 -0.80
CA LYS A 73 18.86 -1.13 -0.77
C LYS A 73 17.93 -2.30 -1.13
N VAL A 74 16.70 -2.31 -0.61
CA VAL A 74 15.69 -3.33 -0.96
C VAL A 74 15.37 -3.31 -2.46
N SER A 75 15.20 -2.12 -3.03
CA SER A 75 14.97 -1.93 -4.47
C SER A 75 16.16 -2.41 -5.32
N ASP A 76 17.39 -2.07 -4.91
CA ASP A 76 18.62 -2.49 -5.60
C ASP A 76 18.80 -4.02 -5.55
N ASP A 77 18.48 -4.66 -4.44
CA ASP A 77 18.54 -6.12 -4.29
C ASP A 77 17.48 -6.82 -5.15
N LEU A 78 16.28 -6.26 -5.26
CA LEU A 78 15.24 -6.74 -6.18
C LEU A 78 15.70 -6.60 -7.65
N MET A 79 16.29 -5.46 -8.02
CA MET A 79 16.83 -5.25 -9.36
C MET A 79 17.90 -6.29 -9.72
N LYS A 80 18.82 -6.58 -8.80
CA LYS A 80 19.85 -7.62 -9.00
C LYS A 80 19.28 -9.02 -9.19
N LYS A 81 18.19 -9.34 -8.45
CA LYS A 81 17.59 -10.68 -8.46
C LYS A 81 16.65 -10.92 -9.63
N ALA A 82 15.88 -9.89 -10.02
CA ALA A 82 14.76 -10.02 -10.93
C ALA A 82 14.97 -9.33 -12.29
N ASP A 83 15.97 -8.45 -12.43
CA ASP A 83 16.17 -7.55 -13.57
C ASP A 83 15.06 -6.48 -13.72
N TRP A 84 14.36 -6.21 -12.64
CA TRP A 84 13.36 -5.13 -12.52
C TRP A 84 13.20 -4.76 -11.05
N THR A 85 12.66 -3.59 -10.80
CA THR A 85 12.36 -3.14 -9.43
C THR A 85 11.03 -2.37 -9.40
N ILE A 86 10.63 -1.96 -8.21
CA ILE A 86 9.50 -1.10 -7.96
C ILE A 86 10.04 0.28 -7.66
N GLU A 87 9.61 1.27 -8.42
CA GLU A 87 9.96 2.65 -8.18
C GLU A 87 9.31 3.10 -6.87
N TYR A 88 10.16 3.44 -5.89
CA TYR A 88 9.73 4.05 -4.65
C TYR A 88 9.89 5.57 -4.76
N ILE A 89 8.76 6.26 -4.73
CA ILE A 89 8.71 7.72 -4.73
C ILE A 89 8.38 8.13 -3.29
N PRO A 90 9.37 8.66 -2.53
CA PRO A 90 9.10 9.12 -1.17
C PRO A 90 8.10 10.26 -1.19
N TYR A 91 7.18 10.25 -0.25
CA TYR A 91 6.30 11.38 -0.03
C TYR A 91 7.11 12.52 0.59
N GLU A 92 7.39 13.54 -0.19
CA GLU A 92 7.91 14.80 0.32
C GLU A 92 6.73 15.65 0.82
N GLU A 93 6.65 15.85 2.11
CA GLU A 93 5.73 16.80 2.72
C GLU A 93 6.15 18.22 2.30
N LYS A 94 5.75 18.62 1.08
CA LYS A 94 5.96 20.00 0.63
C LYS A 94 5.12 20.91 1.52
N ASP A 95 5.81 21.78 2.24
CA ASP A 95 5.32 22.74 3.22
C ASP A 95 3.84 23.08 3.07
N ALA A 96 3.05 22.73 4.05
CA ALA A 96 1.63 23.08 4.16
C ALA A 96 1.38 24.59 4.20
N TYR A 97 2.44 25.39 4.27
CA TYR A 97 2.44 26.86 4.42
C TYR A 97 2.80 27.63 3.14
N GLY A 98 2.80 27.00 1.97
CA GLY A 98 3.04 27.69 0.69
C GLY A 98 1.95 28.71 0.37
N LYS A 99 2.36 29.99 0.28
CA LYS A 99 1.70 31.22 -0.21
C LYS A 99 0.23 31.10 -0.64
N LYS A 100 -0.59 32.01 -0.06
CA LYS A 100 -2.02 32.27 -0.36
C LYS A 100 -2.41 31.92 -1.80
N GLY A 101 -3.12 30.81 -1.96
CA GLY A 101 -3.75 30.39 -3.20
C GLY A 101 -5.24 30.16 -2.98
N SER A 102 -6.04 30.26 -4.05
CA SER A 102 -7.49 30.07 -4.01
C SER A 102 -7.88 28.69 -3.43
N PHE A 103 -9.10 28.56 -2.91
CA PHE A 103 -9.71 27.34 -2.38
C PHE A 103 -9.53 26.12 -3.33
N GLU A 104 -9.58 26.36 -4.63
CA GLU A 104 -9.39 25.36 -5.68
C GLU A 104 -7.96 24.79 -5.72
N LYS A 105 -6.94 25.63 -5.50
CA LYS A 105 -5.54 25.19 -5.35
C LYS A 105 -5.32 24.37 -4.08
N TYR A 106 -6.02 24.69 -3.01
CA TYR A 106 -5.97 23.94 -1.75
C TYR A 106 -6.59 22.56 -1.92
N PHE A 107 -7.78 22.46 -2.53
CA PHE A 107 -8.48 21.18 -2.77
C PHE A 107 -7.69 20.25 -3.70
N ASN A 108 -7.17 20.77 -4.81
CA ASN A 108 -6.34 20.00 -5.74
C ASN A 108 -5.01 19.55 -5.11
N ARG A 109 -4.48 20.32 -4.16
CA ARG A 109 -3.26 19.97 -3.43
C ARG A 109 -3.49 18.86 -2.41
N GLU A 110 -4.63 18.86 -1.71
CA GLU A 110 -4.97 17.81 -0.74
C GLU A 110 -5.25 16.46 -1.44
N SER A 111 -5.97 16.48 -2.56
CA SER A 111 -6.21 15.25 -3.32
C SER A 111 -4.92 14.67 -3.92
N ASN A 112 -4.02 15.50 -4.42
CA ASN A 112 -2.71 15.07 -4.89
C ASN A 112 -1.83 14.54 -3.74
N ASN A 113 -1.90 15.14 -2.56
CA ASN A 113 -1.18 14.65 -1.38
C ASN A 113 -1.70 13.27 -0.93
N ALA A 114 -3.02 13.06 -0.90
CA ALA A 114 -3.61 11.76 -0.56
C ALA A 114 -3.20 10.68 -1.56
N TYR A 115 -3.21 10.97 -2.86
CA TYR A 115 -2.77 10.07 -3.91
C TYR A 115 -1.29 9.69 -3.77
N ASN A 116 -0.41 10.66 -3.51
CA ASN A 116 1.01 10.42 -3.32
C ASN A 116 1.30 9.57 -2.07
N ILE A 117 0.56 9.81 -0.99
CA ILE A 117 0.66 9.02 0.24
C ILE A 117 0.25 7.57 -0.02
N VAL A 118 -0.88 7.34 -0.70
CA VAL A 118 -1.33 5.99 -1.06
C VAL A 118 -0.30 5.28 -1.95
N ASN A 119 0.25 5.97 -2.94
CA ASN A 119 1.28 5.40 -3.82
C ASN A 119 2.55 5.04 -3.07
N GLU A 120 2.99 5.87 -2.12
CA GLU A 120 4.12 5.55 -1.26
C GLU A 120 3.87 4.26 -0.47
N TYR A 121 2.73 4.13 0.18
CA TYR A 121 2.39 2.93 0.95
C TYR A 121 2.27 1.69 0.07
N CYS A 122 1.65 1.80 -1.10
CA CYS A 122 1.54 0.68 -2.05
C CYS A 122 2.91 0.22 -2.56
N SER A 123 3.77 1.15 -2.95
CA SER A 123 5.12 0.80 -3.45
C SER A 123 6.00 0.20 -2.36
N ARG A 124 5.91 0.71 -1.13
CA ARG A 124 6.63 0.17 0.03
C ARG A 124 6.14 -1.23 0.39
N TYR A 125 4.82 -1.46 0.42
CA TYR A 125 4.25 -2.79 0.63
C TYR A 125 4.77 -3.80 -0.39
N LEU A 126 4.78 -3.43 -1.68
CA LEU A 126 5.29 -4.29 -2.75
C LEU A 126 6.78 -4.58 -2.60
N LEU A 127 7.61 -3.60 -2.25
CA LEU A 127 9.03 -3.82 -1.98
C LEU A 127 9.22 -4.84 -0.85
N PHE A 128 8.50 -4.71 0.25
CA PHE A 128 8.57 -5.67 1.36
C PHE A 128 8.03 -7.05 0.96
N PHE A 129 6.95 -7.09 0.21
CA PHE A 129 6.41 -8.35 -0.30
C PHE A 129 7.45 -9.11 -1.13
N PHE A 130 8.07 -8.47 -2.13
CA PHE A 130 9.09 -9.12 -2.94
C PHE A 130 10.36 -9.44 -2.15
N LYS A 131 10.75 -8.61 -1.17
CA LYS A 131 11.84 -8.92 -0.26
C LYS A 131 11.58 -10.21 0.50
N VAL A 132 10.39 -10.40 1.07
CA VAL A 132 10.01 -11.64 1.76
C VAL A 132 10.05 -12.84 0.82
N LEU A 133 9.57 -12.70 -0.43
CA LEU A 133 9.64 -13.79 -1.40
C LEU A 133 11.08 -14.18 -1.75
N ILE A 134 12.00 -13.23 -1.80
CA ILE A 134 13.42 -13.48 -2.05
C ILE A 134 14.07 -14.15 -0.83
N ASP A 135 13.93 -13.56 0.34
CA ASP A 135 14.71 -13.91 1.51
C ASP A 135 14.19 -15.18 2.20
N ASP A 136 12.86 -15.29 2.36
CA ASP A 136 12.28 -16.41 3.11
C ASP A 136 11.83 -17.57 2.23
N TYR A 137 11.56 -17.34 0.94
CA TYR A 137 11.06 -18.36 0.01
C TYR A 137 12.01 -18.67 -1.15
N GLY A 138 13.12 -17.98 -1.26
CA GLY A 138 14.15 -18.23 -2.27
C GLY A 138 13.67 -18.02 -3.71
N PHE A 139 12.76 -17.06 -3.95
CA PHE A 139 12.28 -16.80 -5.29
C PHE A 139 13.40 -16.24 -6.16
N GLY A 140 13.65 -16.91 -7.31
CA GLY A 140 14.50 -16.40 -8.38
C GLY A 140 13.69 -15.60 -9.40
N LYS A 141 14.40 -15.05 -10.39
CA LYS A 141 13.86 -14.16 -11.45
C LYS A 141 12.54 -14.65 -12.05
N ILE A 142 12.48 -15.92 -12.47
CA ILE A 142 11.30 -16.48 -13.17
C ILE A 142 10.05 -16.42 -12.28
N ARG A 143 10.16 -16.84 -11.01
CA ARG A 143 9.03 -16.81 -10.07
C ARG A 143 8.63 -15.39 -9.70
N LEU A 144 9.60 -14.51 -9.47
CA LEU A 144 9.34 -13.09 -9.17
C LEU A 144 8.62 -12.40 -10.33
N THR A 145 9.06 -12.66 -11.58
CA THR A 145 8.40 -12.10 -12.78
C THR A 145 6.98 -12.63 -12.93
N ARG A 146 6.74 -13.92 -12.72
CA ARG A 146 5.39 -14.50 -12.77
C ARG A 146 4.44 -13.82 -11.75
N VAL A 147 4.89 -13.65 -10.52
CA VAL A 147 4.10 -12.98 -9.47
C VAL A 147 3.83 -11.51 -9.85
N LYS A 148 4.85 -10.79 -10.37
CA LYS A 148 4.70 -9.42 -10.83
C LYS A 148 3.66 -9.30 -11.95
N ASP A 149 3.75 -10.17 -12.96
CA ASP A 149 2.84 -10.14 -14.11
C ASP A 149 1.41 -10.44 -13.67
N TYR A 150 1.22 -11.37 -12.74
CA TYR A 150 -0.09 -11.64 -12.17
C TYR A 150 -0.61 -10.45 -11.33
N LEU A 151 0.23 -9.79 -10.56
CA LEU A 151 -0.13 -8.57 -9.82
C LEU A 151 -0.51 -7.42 -10.76
N ASN A 152 0.17 -7.26 -11.89
CA ASN A 152 -0.21 -6.26 -12.88
C ASN A 152 -1.60 -6.54 -13.46
N MET A 153 -1.91 -7.79 -13.79
CA MET A 153 -3.24 -8.20 -14.24
C MET A 153 -4.33 -7.89 -13.18
N ILE A 154 -4.05 -8.19 -11.92
CA ILE A 154 -4.95 -7.88 -10.79
C ILE A 154 -5.17 -6.35 -10.67
N ARG A 155 -4.10 -5.55 -10.77
CA ARG A 155 -4.19 -4.09 -10.71
C ARG A 155 -5.03 -3.50 -11.83
N GLU A 156 -4.89 -4.01 -13.05
CA GLU A 156 -5.71 -3.60 -14.19
C GLU A 156 -7.18 -3.96 -13.98
N ALA A 157 -7.46 -5.17 -13.49
CA ALA A 157 -8.82 -5.58 -13.17
C ALA A 157 -9.44 -4.68 -12.10
N TYR A 158 -8.71 -4.37 -11.03
CA TYR A 158 -9.17 -3.46 -9.97
C TYR A 158 -9.39 -2.03 -10.46
N ALA A 159 -8.53 -1.52 -11.35
CA ALA A 159 -8.68 -0.20 -11.93
C ALA A 159 -9.95 -0.08 -12.80
N ASN A 160 -10.38 -1.18 -13.44
CA ASN A 160 -11.59 -1.22 -14.25
C ASN A 160 -12.86 -1.46 -13.40
N ASP A 161 -12.75 -2.26 -12.33
CA ASP A 161 -13.86 -2.58 -11.43
C ASP A 161 -13.33 -2.79 -10.00
N ASN A 162 -13.56 -1.82 -9.13
CA ASN A 162 -13.13 -1.89 -7.73
C ASN A 162 -13.85 -2.97 -6.90
N SER A 163 -14.98 -3.51 -7.40
CA SER A 163 -15.69 -4.63 -6.75
C SER A 163 -14.87 -5.93 -6.78
N GLU A 164 -13.89 -6.05 -7.68
CA GLU A 164 -13.00 -7.21 -7.78
C GLU A 164 -12.25 -7.49 -6.46
N LEU A 165 -11.87 -6.44 -5.71
CA LEU A 165 -11.20 -6.59 -4.42
C LEU A 165 -12.05 -7.40 -3.42
N LYS A 166 -13.37 -7.20 -3.44
CA LYS A 166 -14.31 -7.95 -2.59
C LYS A 166 -14.38 -9.42 -3.00
N LYS A 167 -14.36 -9.70 -4.31
CA LYS A 167 -14.33 -11.09 -4.82
C LYS A 167 -13.06 -11.80 -4.38
N TRP A 168 -11.88 -11.20 -4.58
CA TRP A 168 -10.61 -11.79 -4.17
C TRP A 168 -10.50 -12.01 -2.68
N LYS A 169 -11.04 -11.07 -1.88
CA LYS A 169 -11.14 -11.23 -0.44
C LYS A 169 -11.97 -12.47 -0.06
N ASN A 170 -13.12 -12.67 -0.71
CA ASN A 170 -14.00 -13.83 -0.46
C ASN A 170 -13.29 -15.13 -0.90
N GLU A 171 -12.66 -15.15 -2.06
CA GLU A 171 -11.89 -16.33 -2.52
C GLU A 171 -10.73 -16.66 -1.58
N LEU A 172 -10.02 -15.66 -1.03
CA LEU A 172 -8.99 -15.90 -0.03
C LEU A 172 -9.55 -16.48 1.28
N LEU A 173 -10.76 -16.08 1.67
CA LEU A 173 -11.44 -16.68 2.81
C LEU A 173 -11.84 -18.14 2.50
N ASP A 174 -12.48 -18.37 1.35
CA ASP A 174 -13.07 -19.69 1.00
C ASP A 174 -11.99 -20.72 0.69
N GLU A 175 -10.95 -20.36 -0.08
CA GLU A 175 -9.91 -21.29 -0.53
C GLU A 175 -8.70 -21.38 0.41
N ALA A 176 -8.42 -20.33 1.17
CA ALA A 176 -7.22 -20.24 2.01
C ALA A 176 -7.50 -20.01 3.51
N GLY A 177 -8.76 -19.80 3.89
CA GLY A 177 -9.15 -19.52 5.27
C GLY A 177 -8.63 -18.19 5.81
N LEU A 178 -8.31 -17.22 4.92
CA LEU A 178 -7.74 -15.94 5.30
C LEU A 178 -8.83 -14.89 5.48
N VAL A 179 -8.86 -14.29 6.67
CA VAL A 179 -9.79 -13.21 7.00
C VAL A 179 -9.05 -11.88 6.91
N TYR A 180 -9.44 -11.05 5.95
CA TYR A 180 -8.99 -9.67 5.88
C TYR A 180 -10.08 -8.73 6.43
N GLU A 181 -9.69 -7.76 7.25
CA GLU A 181 -10.61 -6.69 7.61
C GLU A 181 -11.12 -6.00 6.33
N SER A 182 -12.40 -5.58 6.33
CA SER A 182 -12.88 -4.77 5.22
C SER A 182 -12.10 -3.47 5.20
N PRO A 183 -11.59 -3.04 4.03
CA PRO A 183 -11.09 -1.68 3.88
C PRO A 183 -12.19 -0.75 4.40
N ILE A 184 -11.84 0.15 5.30
CA ILE A 184 -12.81 1.17 5.75
C ILE A 184 -13.08 2.01 4.51
N ASP A 185 -14.28 1.95 3.99
CA ASP A 185 -14.67 2.76 2.83
C ASP A 185 -14.57 4.23 3.23
N PRO A 186 -13.60 4.99 2.72
CA PRO A 186 -13.42 6.37 3.11
C PRO A 186 -14.58 7.27 2.67
N ILE A 187 -15.42 6.79 1.73
CA ILE A 187 -16.53 7.57 1.14
C ILE A 187 -17.81 7.45 1.97
N ASN A 188 -18.03 6.32 2.64
CA ASN A 188 -19.27 6.09 3.41
C ASN A 188 -19.19 6.50 4.89
N ASN A 189 -18.06 7.04 5.36
CA ASN A 189 -17.85 7.50 6.74
C ASN A 189 -17.53 9.01 6.84
N LEU A 190 -17.81 9.79 5.79
CA LEU A 190 -17.85 11.25 5.80
C LEU A 190 -19.30 11.72 5.90
#